data_1ba57723737cda494bb77c3ab43ec53e
#
_entry.id   1ba57723737cda494bb77c3ab43ec53e
#
_cell.length_a   1.000
_cell.length_b   1.000
_cell.length_c   1.000
_cell.angle_alpha   90.00
_cell.angle_beta   90.00
_cell.angle_gamma   90.00
#
_symmetry.space_group_name_H-M   'P 1'
#
loop_
_entity.id
_entity.type
_entity.pdbx_description
1 polymer ?
#
loop_
_entity_poly.entity_id
_entity_poly.type
_entity_poly.pdbx_seq_one_letter_code
_entity_poly.pdbx_strand_id
1 'polypeptide(L)'
;MTNKIQRFIAFLLVLFIPIFAIAGCTNKDVANAASQTSSSTNEGYSIDTKQTTPEGHLDVYMLDIGQGDAILLKVGDEYSMIDTGDIEHRENIVAQLKSMGVTKLKNVIITHPHADHMGGFYAIAKAMPIEHVYDDGISVDNNMYKTYEKWIDKNKIQRSTLRSGDVVDFGHGAVFVVYAPWTEVLTDKKGEPDLNNNSIVGKLIFGKFSMLFTGDAELQEEKKLIKE
;
A
#
# COMPACT_ATOMS: atom_id res chain seq x y z
N MET A 1 -60.42 21.08 1.84
CA MET A 1 -60.54 22.11 2.89
C MET A 1 -59.41 21.92 3.86
N THR A 2 -58.47 22.92 3.80
CA THR A 2 -57.76 23.59 4.91
C THR A 2 -56.82 22.71 5.76
N ASN A 3 -55.61 23.10 6.10
CA ASN A 3 -54.82 24.31 5.96
C ASN A 3 -53.34 23.99 6.22
N LYS A 4 -52.46 24.74 5.53
CA LYS A 4 -51.02 24.84 5.76
C LYS A 4 -50.72 25.48 7.12
N ILE A 5 -49.68 25.02 7.84
CA ILE A 5 -48.91 25.87 8.73
C ILE A 5 -47.42 25.59 8.51
N GLN A 6 -46.77 26.55 7.85
CA GLN A 6 -45.30 26.68 7.79
C GLN A 6 -44.81 27.24 9.13
N ARG A 7 -43.79 26.65 9.73
CA ARG A 7 -43.01 27.28 10.78
C ARG A 7 -41.58 27.46 10.30
N PHE A 8 -41.23 28.72 10.05
CA PHE A 8 -39.87 29.21 9.89
C PHE A 8 -39.17 29.18 11.26
N ILE A 9 -37.99 28.56 11.33
CA ILE A 9 -37.05 28.72 12.41
C ILE A 9 -35.82 29.42 11.84
N ALA A 10 -35.62 30.66 12.21
CA ALA A 10 -34.44 31.45 11.93
C ALA A 10 -33.30 31.01 12.87
N PHE A 11 -32.18 30.57 12.31
CA PHE A 11 -30.95 30.34 13.06
C PHE A 11 -30.12 31.62 13.09
N LEU A 12 -29.95 32.14 14.29
CA LEU A 12 -29.09 33.29 14.58
C LEU A 12 -27.64 32.83 14.65
N LEU A 13 -26.81 33.30 13.73
CA LEU A 13 -25.37 33.03 13.69
C LEU A 13 -24.66 34.04 14.59
N VAL A 14 -24.17 33.62 15.75
CA VAL A 14 -23.33 34.46 16.63
C VAL A 14 -21.87 34.22 16.25
N LEU A 15 -21.25 35.24 15.65
CA LEU A 15 -19.82 35.28 15.36
C LEU A 15 -19.05 35.62 16.65
N PHE A 16 -18.26 34.68 17.15
CA PHE A 16 -17.25 34.97 18.17
C PHE A 16 -15.90 35.19 17.52
N ILE A 17 -15.39 36.40 17.59
CA ILE A 17 -14.02 36.75 17.21
C ILE A 17 -13.19 36.84 18.50
N PRO A 18 -12.14 36.04 18.68
CA PRO A 18 -11.17 36.27 19.73
C PRO A 18 -10.11 37.28 19.27
N ILE A 19 -10.02 38.38 20.02
CA ILE A 19 -8.95 39.36 19.93
C ILE A 19 -7.70 38.77 20.61
N PHE A 20 -6.62 38.54 19.83
CA PHE A 20 -5.32 38.23 20.39
C PHE A 20 -4.51 39.51 20.53
N ALA A 21 -4.18 39.85 21.76
CA ALA A 21 -3.29 40.96 22.14
C ALA A 21 -1.83 40.57 21.80
N ILE A 22 -1.17 41.49 21.12
CA ILE A 22 0.27 41.42 20.79
C ILE A 22 1.02 41.95 22.01
N ALA A 23 1.83 41.13 22.65
CA ALA A 23 2.87 41.56 23.58
C ALA A 23 4.24 41.38 22.88
N GLY A 24 4.87 42.49 22.59
CA GLY A 24 6.24 42.51 22.05
C GLY A 24 7.26 42.27 23.17
N CYS A 25 8.31 41.54 22.82
CA CYS A 25 9.61 41.65 23.47
C CYS A 25 10.70 41.68 22.44
N THR A 26 11.41 42.80 22.45
CA THR A 26 12.67 43.04 21.74
C THR A 26 13.78 42.25 22.40
N ASN A 27 14.69 41.63 21.63
CA ASN A 27 16.12 41.77 21.83
C ASN A 27 16.95 41.35 20.60
N LYS A 28 17.90 42.20 20.38
CA LYS A 28 18.98 42.15 19.38
C LYS A 28 19.85 40.93 19.63
N ASP A 29 20.37 40.31 18.53
CA ASP A 29 21.80 40.25 18.36
C ASP A 29 22.19 39.92 16.89
N VAL A 30 23.28 40.48 16.50
CA VAL A 30 23.84 40.80 15.20
C VAL A 30 24.70 39.64 14.69
N ALA A 31 24.63 39.43 13.37
CA ALA A 31 25.70 38.98 12.47
C ALA A 31 26.31 37.58 12.64
N ASN A 32 26.11 36.74 11.63
CA ASN A 32 27.24 36.34 10.79
C ASN A 32 26.74 35.79 9.43
N ALA A 33 27.07 36.52 8.39
CA ALA A 33 26.98 36.06 7.02
C ALA A 33 28.24 35.24 6.73
N ALA A 34 28.05 33.95 6.46
CA ALA A 34 29.10 33.12 5.89
C ALA A 34 28.51 32.13 4.89
N SER A 35 28.78 32.41 3.64
CA SER A 35 29.03 31.46 2.54
C SER A 35 28.14 30.22 2.45
N GLN A 36 27.10 30.31 1.64
CA GLN A 36 26.40 29.11 1.12
C GLN A 36 27.22 28.54 -0.05
N THR A 37 28.01 27.54 0.25
CA THR A 37 28.48 26.59 -0.75
C THR A 37 27.34 25.61 -1.01
N SER A 38 26.80 25.63 -2.22
CA SER A 38 25.83 24.65 -2.71
C SER A 38 26.51 23.28 -2.80
N SER A 39 26.33 22.46 -1.78
CA SER A 39 26.54 21.02 -1.89
C SER A 39 25.18 20.40 -2.22
N SER A 40 25.05 19.85 -3.42
CA SER A 40 23.97 18.93 -3.78
C SER A 40 24.14 17.69 -2.91
N THR A 41 23.44 17.65 -1.79
CA THR A 41 23.25 16.42 -1.04
C THR A 41 22.13 15.64 -1.70
N ASN A 42 22.47 14.48 -2.24
CA ASN A 42 21.50 13.41 -2.45
C ASN A 42 20.76 13.24 -1.12
N GLU A 43 19.53 13.70 -1.05
CA GLU A 43 18.63 13.36 0.04
C GLU A 43 18.26 11.87 -0.15
N GLY A 44 19.16 11.01 0.31
CA GLY A 44 18.83 9.61 0.53
C GLY A 44 17.59 9.55 1.43
N TYR A 45 16.58 8.83 0.98
CA TYR A 45 15.32 8.57 1.68
C TYR A 45 15.62 8.08 3.10
N SER A 46 15.72 8.98 4.06
CA SER A 46 15.76 8.62 5.48
C SER A 46 14.32 8.41 5.94
N ILE A 47 13.81 7.21 5.73
CA ILE A 47 12.61 6.79 6.43
C ILE A 47 12.98 6.82 7.91
N ASP A 48 12.38 7.75 8.66
CA ASP A 48 12.39 7.72 10.12
C ASP A 48 11.55 6.50 10.55
N THR A 49 12.16 5.33 10.37
CA THR A 49 11.68 4.11 10.98
C THR A 49 11.89 4.32 12.47
N LYS A 50 10.92 4.93 13.16
CA LYS A 50 10.75 4.64 14.57
C LYS A 50 10.81 3.13 14.64
N GLN A 51 11.95 2.60 15.11
CA GLN A 51 12.15 1.16 15.30
C GLN A 51 11.05 0.71 16.24
N THR A 52 9.92 0.30 15.66
CA THR A 52 8.92 -0.44 16.42
C THR A 52 9.65 -1.71 16.85
N THR A 53 9.76 -1.90 18.13
CA THR A 53 10.40 -3.12 18.66
C THR A 53 9.59 -4.30 18.11
N PRO A 54 10.19 -5.20 17.32
CA PRO A 54 9.45 -6.31 16.75
C PRO A 54 8.95 -7.21 17.88
N GLU A 55 7.67 -7.57 17.82
CA GLU A 55 7.05 -8.48 18.78
C GLU A 55 6.71 -9.81 18.11
N GLY A 56 7.17 -10.91 18.69
CA GLY A 56 6.89 -12.26 18.21
C GLY A 56 7.81 -12.73 17.08
N HIS A 57 7.23 -13.44 16.13
CA HIS A 57 7.93 -14.03 14.98
C HIS A 57 7.33 -13.53 13.67
N LEU A 58 8.18 -13.41 12.66
CA LEU A 58 7.80 -13.25 11.27
C LEU A 58 8.10 -14.55 10.53
N ASP A 59 7.09 -15.14 9.93
CA ASP A 59 7.23 -16.28 9.03
C ASP A 59 6.85 -15.84 7.61
N VAL A 60 7.65 -16.24 6.63
CA VAL A 60 7.40 -15.99 5.19
C VAL A 60 7.24 -17.33 4.50
N TYR A 61 6.08 -17.57 3.90
CA TYR A 61 5.77 -18.80 3.20
C TYR A 61 5.57 -18.53 1.71
N MET A 62 6.43 -19.10 0.87
CA MET A 62 6.20 -19.19 -0.56
C MET A 62 5.25 -20.38 -0.80
N LEU A 63 4.03 -20.11 -1.25
CA LEU A 63 3.02 -21.16 -1.44
C LEU A 63 3.34 -21.94 -2.73
N ASP A 64 3.16 -23.25 -2.69
CA ASP A 64 3.32 -24.10 -3.86
C ASP A 64 2.09 -23.99 -4.79
N ILE A 65 2.22 -23.16 -5.80
CA ILE A 65 1.15 -22.83 -6.74
C ILE A 65 1.55 -23.04 -8.21
N GLY A 66 2.71 -23.64 -8.46
CA GLY A 66 3.27 -23.76 -9.81
C GLY A 66 3.86 -22.45 -10.30
N GLN A 67 3.33 -21.90 -11.38
CA GLN A 67 3.74 -20.59 -11.90
C GLN A 67 3.09 -19.44 -11.14
N GLY A 68 3.79 -18.30 -11.06
CA GLY A 68 3.32 -17.08 -10.41
C GLY A 68 3.68 -16.97 -8.93
N ASP A 69 3.25 -15.90 -8.30
CA ASP A 69 3.56 -15.59 -6.92
C ASP A 69 2.33 -15.65 -6.00
N ALA A 70 2.50 -16.33 -4.86
CA ALA A 70 1.57 -16.28 -3.74
C ALA A 70 2.36 -16.43 -2.44
N ILE A 71 2.56 -15.35 -1.74
CA ILE A 71 3.43 -15.30 -0.57
C ILE A 71 2.58 -14.96 0.64
N LEU A 72 2.55 -15.87 1.63
CA LEU A 72 1.88 -15.63 2.90
C LEU A 72 2.89 -15.14 3.93
N LEU A 73 2.56 -14.05 4.59
CA LEU A 73 3.31 -13.47 5.69
C LEU A 73 2.51 -13.68 6.98
N LYS A 74 3.15 -14.25 8.00
CA LYS A 74 2.57 -14.34 9.34
C LYS A 74 3.44 -13.54 10.30
N VAL A 75 2.84 -12.53 10.93
CA VAL A 75 3.51 -11.69 11.93
C VAL A 75 2.72 -11.78 13.23
N GLY A 76 3.27 -12.45 14.22
CA GLY A 76 2.52 -12.78 15.42
C GLY A 76 1.30 -13.66 15.10
N ASP A 77 0.11 -13.13 15.31
CA ASP A 77 -1.18 -13.78 15.00
C ASP A 77 -1.88 -13.20 13.75
N GLU A 78 -1.26 -12.22 13.09
CA GLU A 78 -1.79 -11.59 11.88
C GLU A 78 -1.24 -12.24 10.60
N TYR A 79 -2.09 -12.35 9.59
CA TYR A 79 -1.74 -12.89 8.28
C TYR A 79 -1.95 -11.83 7.20
N SER A 80 -1.00 -11.75 6.29
CA SER A 80 -1.06 -10.89 5.10
C SER A 80 -0.52 -11.64 3.88
N MET A 81 -0.82 -11.17 2.67
CA MET A 81 -0.29 -11.77 1.45
C MET A 81 0.36 -10.71 0.55
N ILE A 82 1.37 -11.15 -0.19
CA ILE A 82 1.88 -10.48 -1.37
C ILE A 82 1.61 -11.44 -2.53
N ASP A 83 0.82 -10.97 -3.48
CA ASP A 83 0.24 -11.71 -4.58
C ASP A 83 -0.61 -12.92 -4.18
N THR A 84 -1.40 -13.41 -5.10
CA THR A 84 -2.45 -14.41 -4.83
C THR A 84 -2.41 -15.59 -5.81
N GLY A 85 -1.41 -15.63 -6.69
CA GLY A 85 -1.19 -16.71 -7.64
C GLY A 85 -2.18 -16.75 -8.79
N ASP A 86 -2.08 -17.83 -9.56
CA ASP A 86 -2.81 -18.05 -10.80
C ASP A 86 -4.27 -18.47 -10.58
N ILE A 87 -5.10 -18.19 -11.58
CA ILE A 87 -6.50 -18.61 -11.64
C ILE A 87 -6.65 -20.13 -11.57
N GLU A 88 -5.76 -20.88 -12.22
CA GLU A 88 -5.82 -22.33 -12.28
C GLU A 88 -5.56 -22.99 -10.91
N HIS A 89 -4.75 -22.36 -10.07
CA HIS A 89 -4.34 -22.88 -8.76
C HIS A 89 -5.13 -22.30 -7.58
N ARG A 90 -6.10 -21.42 -7.82
CA ARG A 90 -6.84 -20.67 -6.78
C ARG A 90 -7.48 -21.54 -5.70
N GLU A 91 -7.99 -22.73 -6.04
CA GLU A 91 -8.57 -23.65 -5.06
C GLU A 91 -7.50 -24.30 -4.17
N ASN A 92 -6.31 -24.60 -4.75
CA ASN A 92 -5.15 -25.09 -4.01
C ASN A 92 -4.64 -24.02 -3.03
N ILE A 93 -4.55 -22.76 -3.46
CA ILE A 93 -4.12 -21.64 -2.60
C ILE A 93 -5.06 -21.53 -1.38
N VAL A 94 -6.36 -21.53 -1.61
CA VAL A 94 -7.36 -21.49 -0.52
C VAL A 94 -7.23 -22.67 0.42
N ALA A 95 -6.95 -23.87 -0.12
CA ALA A 95 -6.77 -25.08 0.69
C ALA A 95 -5.49 -24.96 1.56
N GLN A 96 -4.37 -24.48 0.98
CA GLN A 96 -3.13 -24.25 1.73
C GLN A 96 -3.34 -23.23 2.86
N LEU A 97 -3.94 -22.06 2.56
CA LEU A 97 -4.22 -21.03 3.56
C LEU A 97 -5.06 -21.59 4.73
N LYS A 98 -6.11 -22.33 4.43
CA LYS A 98 -6.96 -22.98 5.47
C LYS A 98 -6.18 -24.00 6.28
N SER A 99 -5.32 -24.81 5.66
CA SER A 99 -4.51 -25.81 6.36
C SER A 99 -3.49 -25.17 7.31
N MET A 100 -3.04 -23.93 7.00
CA MET A 100 -2.15 -23.13 7.84
C MET A 100 -2.91 -22.32 8.91
N GLY A 101 -4.23 -22.48 9.01
CA GLY A 101 -5.05 -21.82 10.02
C GLY A 101 -5.41 -20.37 9.70
N VAL A 102 -5.22 -19.92 8.46
CA VAL A 102 -5.60 -18.57 8.05
C VAL A 102 -7.12 -18.45 8.02
N THR A 103 -7.65 -17.57 8.84
CA THR A 103 -9.09 -17.29 8.92
C THR A 103 -9.48 -15.91 8.39
N LYS A 104 -8.51 -15.00 8.33
CA LYS A 104 -8.64 -13.66 7.75
C LYS A 104 -7.27 -13.17 7.27
N LEU A 105 -7.26 -12.20 6.37
CA LEU A 105 -6.06 -11.49 5.93
C LEU A 105 -6.17 -10.02 6.32
N LYS A 106 -5.12 -9.50 6.95
CA LYS A 106 -5.00 -8.07 7.29
C LYS A 106 -4.75 -7.26 6.03
N ASN A 107 -3.69 -7.60 5.30
CA ASN A 107 -3.30 -6.93 4.06
C ASN A 107 -3.15 -7.95 2.92
N VAL A 108 -3.57 -7.55 1.73
CA VAL A 108 -3.21 -8.22 0.48
C VAL A 108 -2.60 -7.18 -0.44
N ILE A 109 -1.35 -7.36 -0.83
CA ILE A 109 -0.68 -6.54 -1.85
C ILE A 109 -0.74 -7.31 -3.16
N ILE A 110 -1.30 -6.72 -4.21
CA ILE A 110 -1.22 -7.20 -5.59
C ILE A 110 -0.13 -6.38 -6.27
N THR A 111 0.99 -7.02 -6.61
CA THR A 111 2.14 -6.30 -7.16
C THR A 111 1.83 -5.67 -8.50
N HIS A 112 1.13 -6.41 -9.37
CA HIS A 112 0.66 -5.95 -10.67
C HIS A 112 -0.48 -6.84 -11.20
N PRO A 113 -1.28 -6.39 -12.20
CA PRO A 113 -2.54 -7.05 -12.57
C PRO A 113 -2.39 -8.21 -13.57
N HIS A 114 -1.32 -9.02 -13.51
CA HIS A 114 -1.23 -10.27 -14.27
C HIS A 114 -1.94 -11.42 -13.56
N ALA A 115 -2.33 -12.43 -14.36
CA ALA A 115 -3.18 -13.52 -13.88
C ALA A 115 -2.49 -14.40 -12.84
N ASP A 116 -1.20 -14.60 -12.98
CA ASP A 116 -0.36 -15.41 -12.10
C ASP A 116 0.04 -14.69 -10.79
N HIS A 117 -0.39 -13.44 -10.61
CA HIS A 117 -0.24 -12.64 -9.38
C HIS A 117 -1.58 -12.31 -8.71
N MET A 118 -2.62 -11.98 -9.47
CA MET A 118 -3.92 -11.62 -8.89
C MET A 118 -5.04 -12.64 -9.11
N GLY A 119 -4.75 -13.72 -9.84
CA GLY A 119 -5.76 -14.69 -10.27
C GLY A 119 -6.49 -15.41 -9.15
N GLY A 120 -5.81 -15.67 -8.03
CA GLY A 120 -6.39 -16.30 -6.84
C GLY A 120 -7.24 -15.37 -5.96
N PHE A 121 -7.12 -14.04 -6.13
CA PHE A 121 -7.76 -13.07 -5.24
C PHE A 121 -9.24 -13.35 -4.99
N TYR A 122 -10.03 -13.56 -6.04
CA TYR A 122 -11.46 -13.79 -5.91
C TYR A 122 -11.79 -15.03 -5.06
N ALA A 123 -11.06 -16.12 -5.24
CA ALA A 123 -11.30 -17.35 -4.48
C ALA A 123 -10.92 -17.16 -3.00
N ILE A 124 -9.82 -16.46 -2.72
CA ILE A 124 -9.38 -16.12 -1.37
C ILE A 124 -10.40 -15.21 -0.69
N ALA A 125 -10.76 -14.10 -1.35
CA ALA A 125 -11.71 -13.12 -0.80
C ALA A 125 -13.12 -13.69 -0.60
N LYS A 126 -13.49 -14.73 -1.34
CA LYS A 126 -14.73 -15.50 -1.11
C LYS A 126 -14.62 -16.45 0.08
N ALA A 127 -13.43 -16.97 0.35
CA ALA A 127 -13.19 -17.98 1.37
C ALA A 127 -12.95 -17.37 2.76
N MET A 128 -12.38 -16.16 2.83
CA MET A 128 -12.05 -15.49 4.08
C MET A 128 -12.08 -13.96 3.94
N PRO A 129 -12.33 -13.20 5.02
CA PRO A 129 -12.27 -11.74 5.02
C PRO A 129 -10.87 -11.22 4.71
N ILE A 130 -10.82 -10.12 3.94
CA ILE A 130 -9.64 -9.30 3.69
C ILE A 130 -9.95 -7.91 4.22
N GLU A 131 -9.08 -7.34 5.07
CA GLU A 131 -9.32 -6.03 5.65
C GLU A 131 -8.90 -4.91 4.69
N HIS A 132 -7.71 -5.03 4.07
CA HIS A 132 -7.20 -4.02 3.15
C HIS A 132 -6.49 -4.67 1.94
N VAL A 133 -6.76 -4.12 0.78
CA VAL A 133 -6.08 -4.47 -0.47
C VAL A 133 -5.25 -3.29 -0.94
N TYR A 134 -4.03 -3.56 -1.36
CA TYR A 134 -3.13 -2.59 -1.98
C TYR A 134 -2.80 -3.06 -3.38
N ASP A 135 -2.73 -2.15 -4.34
CA ASP A 135 -2.32 -2.44 -5.71
C ASP A 135 -1.55 -1.28 -6.36
N ASP A 136 -1.07 -1.50 -7.59
CA ASP A 136 -0.34 -0.53 -8.39
C ASP A 136 -1.22 0.55 -9.03
N GLY A 137 -2.54 0.43 -8.93
CA GLY A 137 -3.52 1.37 -9.50
C GLY A 137 -3.65 1.31 -11.01
N ILE A 138 -3.01 0.34 -11.69
CA ILE A 138 -3.15 0.15 -13.14
C ILE A 138 -4.34 -0.75 -13.42
N SER A 139 -5.29 -0.25 -14.21
CA SER A 139 -6.46 -1.03 -14.61
C SER A 139 -6.21 -1.73 -15.95
N VAL A 140 -6.72 -2.95 -16.06
CA VAL A 140 -6.69 -3.74 -17.30
C VAL A 140 -8.11 -4.14 -17.71
N ASP A 141 -8.40 -4.08 -19.02
CA ASP A 141 -9.73 -4.44 -19.55
C ASP A 141 -9.86 -5.95 -19.76
N ASN A 142 -9.96 -6.70 -18.65
CA ASN A 142 -10.24 -8.12 -18.68
C ASN A 142 -11.24 -8.54 -17.59
N ASN A 143 -11.77 -9.76 -17.70
CA ASN A 143 -12.80 -10.26 -16.78
C ASN A 143 -12.27 -10.51 -15.36
N MET A 144 -11.02 -10.85 -15.20
CA MET A 144 -10.39 -11.08 -13.91
C MET A 144 -10.33 -9.78 -13.11
N TYR A 145 -9.79 -8.71 -13.71
CA TYR A 145 -9.68 -7.40 -13.08
C TYR A 145 -11.07 -6.81 -12.75
N LYS A 146 -12.02 -6.92 -13.70
CA LYS A 146 -13.42 -6.51 -13.45
C LYS A 146 -14.07 -7.27 -12.30
N THR A 147 -13.73 -8.55 -12.13
CA THR A 147 -14.22 -9.36 -11.01
C THR A 147 -13.60 -8.92 -9.68
N TYR A 148 -12.30 -8.62 -9.69
CA TYR A 148 -11.55 -8.07 -8.57
C TYR A 148 -12.20 -6.75 -8.08
N GLU A 149 -12.36 -5.76 -8.96
CA GLU A 149 -12.98 -4.48 -8.61
C GLU A 149 -14.40 -4.64 -8.06
N LYS A 150 -15.26 -5.39 -8.80
CA LYS A 150 -16.63 -5.65 -8.34
C LYS A 150 -16.71 -6.32 -6.98
N TRP A 151 -15.76 -7.20 -6.65
CA TRP A 151 -15.75 -7.88 -5.37
C TRP A 151 -15.35 -6.94 -4.24
N ILE A 152 -14.34 -6.11 -4.46
CA ILE A 152 -13.90 -5.07 -3.52
C ILE A 152 -15.06 -4.12 -3.20
N ASP A 153 -15.69 -3.56 -4.23
CA ASP A 153 -16.82 -2.63 -4.07
C ASP A 153 -18.00 -3.26 -3.34
N LYS A 154 -18.39 -4.45 -3.77
CA LYS A 154 -19.54 -5.18 -3.18
C LYS A 154 -19.34 -5.49 -1.70
N ASN A 155 -18.14 -5.85 -1.30
CA ASN A 155 -17.82 -6.24 0.07
C ASN A 155 -17.22 -5.09 0.89
N LYS A 156 -17.08 -3.90 0.29
CA LYS A 156 -16.53 -2.69 0.92
C LYS A 156 -15.14 -2.93 1.54
N ILE A 157 -14.32 -3.72 0.85
CA ILE A 157 -12.93 -3.94 1.22
C ILE A 157 -12.18 -2.62 1.03
N GLN A 158 -11.37 -2.22 1.99
CA GLN A 158 -10.51 -1.05 1.81
C GLN A 158 -9.52 -1.31 0.68
N ARG A 159 -9.33 -0.33 -0.21
CA ARG A 159 -8.37 -0.40 -1.30
C ARG A 159 -7.54 0.87 -1.35
N SER A 160 -6.24 0.73 -1.51
CA SER A 160 -5.30 1.83 -1.68
C SER A 160 -4.27 1.51 -2.75
N THR A 161 -3.89 2.51 -3.51
CA THR A 161 -2.80 2.40 -4.48
C THR A 161 -1.48 2.74 -3.80
N LEU A 162 -0.44 1.94 -4.02
CA LEU A 162 0.90 2.16 -3.48
C LEU A 162 1.82 2.86 -4.49
N ARG A 163 2.68 3.71 -3.94
CA ARG A 163 3.75 4.41 -4.69
C ARG A 163 5.04 4.42 -3.88
N SER A 164 6.15 4.66 -4.56
CA SER A 164 7.45 4.85 -3.92
C SER A 164 7.35 5.84 -2.76
N GLY A 165 7.83 5.43 -1.60
CA GLY A 165 7.75 6.18 -0.35
C GLY A 165 6.61 5.78 0.59
N ASP A 166 5.62 5.03 0.12
CA ASP A 166 4.56 4.54 0.99
C ASP A 166 5.08 3.46 1.94
N VAL A 167 4.39 3.33 3.08
CA VAL A 167 4.70 2.31 4.10
C VAL A 167 3.41 1.61 4.50
N VAL A 168 3.41 0.29 4.44
CA VAL A 168 2.29 -0.54 4.89
C VAL A 168 2.66 -1.21 6.21
N ASP A 169 1.80 -1.06 7.21
CA ASP A 169 1.93 -1.72 8.51
C ASP A 169 1.39 -3.16 8.44
N PHE A 170 2.27 -4.12 8.64
CA PHE A 170 1.92 -5.55 8.72
C PHE A 170 1.63 -6.02 10.16
N GLY A 171 1.74 -5.11 11.15
CA GLY A 171 1.53 -5.40 12.56
C GLY A 171 2.78 -5.90 13.29
N HIS A 172 2.72 -5.92 14.62
CA HIS A 172 3.78 -6.41 15.49
C HIS A 172 5.19 -5.86 15.19
N GLY A 173 5.25 -4.63 14.62
CA GLY A 173 6.51 -4.00 14.23
C GLY A 173 7.08 -4.41 12.88
N ALA A 174 6.34 -5.18 12.09
CA ALA A 174 6.69 -5.44 10.70
C ALA A 174 6.13 -4.33 9.81
N VAL A 175 6.97 -3.78 8.93
CA VAL A 175 6.58 -2.76 7.96
C VAL A 175 7.06 -3.12 6.57
N PHE A 176 6.27 -2.78 5.56
CA PHE A 176 6.63 -2.94 4.16
C PHE A 176 6.82 -1.55 3.54
N VAL A 177 8.06 -1.26 3.16
CA VAL A 177 8.47 0.02 2.58
C VAL A 177 8.49 -0.11 1.06
N VAL A 178 7.72 0.72 0.38
CA VAL A 178 7.55 0.69 -1.07
C VAL A 178 8.62 1.53 -1.75
N TYR A 179 9.31 0.96 -2.73
CA TYR A 179 10.31 1.63 -3.56
C TYR A 179 9.81 1.93 -4.98
N ALA A 180 8.86 1.13 -5.48
CA ALA A 180 8.19 1.30 -6.77
C ALA A 180 6.74 0.77 -6.67
N PRO A 181 5.84 1.14 -7.59
CA PRO A 181 6.03 2.06 -8.72
C PRO A 181 6.03 3.52 -8.29
N TRP A 182 6.40 4.40 -9.21
CA TRP A 182 6.31 5.86 -9.03
C TRP A 182 4.97 6.40 -9.52
N THR A 183 4.73 7.69 -9.29
CA THR A 183 3.54 8.38 -9.83
C THR A 183 3.54 8.36 -11.36
N GLU A 184 4.72 8.46 -11.98
CA GLU A 184 4.91 8.31 -13.42
C GLU A 184 4.89 6.83 -13.79
N VAL A 185 3.89 6.42 -14.56
CA VAL A 185 3.74 5.06 -15.06
C VAL A 185 4.79 4.78 -16.14
N LEU A 186 5.54 3.70 -15.99
CA LEU A 186 6.44 3.21 -17.03
C LEU A 186 5.63 2.59 -18.16
N THR A 187 6.03 2.89 -19.40
CA THR A 187 5.32 2.42 -20.60
C THR A 187 6.17 1.53 -21.46
N ASP A 188 5.50 0.64 -22.18
CA ASP A 188 6.12 -0.20 -23.21
C ASP A 188 6.48 0.61 -24.48
N LYS A 189 7.00 -0.06 -25.49
CA LYS A 189 7.37 0.57 -26.77
C LYS A 189 6.19 1.13 -27.58
N LYS A 190 4.95 0.78 -27.21
CA LYS A 190 3.71 1.28 -27.83
C LYS A 190 3.11 2.47 -27.08
N GLY A 191 3.67 2.81 -25.91
CA GLY A 191 3.14 3.83 -25.03
C GLY A 191 2.03 3.36 -24.09
N GLU A 192 1.78 2.05 -24.02
CA GLU A 192 0.83 1.44 -23.08
C GLU A 192 1.54 1.16 -21.74
N PRO A 193 0.82 1.15 -20.61
CA PRO A 193 1.41 0.78 -19.32
C PRO A 193 2.10 -0.58 -19.40
N ASP A 194 3.37 -0.61 -19.03
CA ASP A 194 4.15 -1.85 -18.94
C ASP A 194 3.89 -2.48 -17.56
N LEU A 195 3.03 -3.51 -17.51
CA LEU A 195 2.50 -4.02 -16.24
C LEU A 195 3.62 -4.56 -15.34
N ASN A 196 4.58 -5.32 -15.90
CA ASN A 196 5.70 -5.86 -15.14
C ASN A 196 6.60 -4.74 -14.60
N ASN A 197 6.94 -3.76 -15.45
CA ASN A 197 7.79 -2.64 -15.05
C ASN A 197 7.08 -1.56 -14.19
N ASN A 198 5.88 -1.83 -13.70
CA ASN A 198 5.18 -1.06 -12.69
C ASN A 198 4.77 -1.94 -11.50
N SER A 199 5.46 -3.04 -11.28
CA SER A 199 5.25 -3.90 -10.12
C SER A 199 5.46 -3.12 -8.81
N ILE A 200 4.72 -3.47 -7.77
CA ILE A 200 5.04 -2.96 -6.44
C ILE A 200 6.33 -3.65 -5.96
N VAL A 201 7.41 -2.90 -5.96
CA VAL A 201 8.67 -3.32 -5.36
C VAL A 201 8.75 -2.75 -3.96
N GLY A 202 8.98 -3.61 -2.96
CA GLY A 202 9.08 -3.15 -1.60
C GLY A 202 9.89 -4.06 -0.71
N LYS A 203 10.32 -3.51 0.42
CA LYS A 203 11.13 -4.22 1.42
C LYS A 203 10.34 -4.40 2.70
N LEU A 204 10.10 -5.64 3.07
CA LEU A 204 9.62 -6.02 4.39
C LEU A 204 10.77 -5.87 5.40
N ILE A 205 10.50 -5.19 6.50
CA ILE A 205 11.45 -4.96 7.60
C ILE A 205 10.81 -5.44 8.90
N PHE A 206 11.54 -6.27 9.65
CA PHE A 206 11.15 -6.74 10.97
C PHE A 206 12.38 -6.78 11.89
N GLY A 207 12.56 -5.75 12.68
CA GLY A 207 13.77 -5.57 13.47
C GLY A 207 15.03 -5.49 12.60
N LYS A 208 15.93 -6.46 12.73
CA LYS A 208 17.16 -6.56 11.91
C LYS A 208 16.98 -7.37 10.63
N PHE A 209 15.86 -8.07 10.48
CA PHE A 209 15.55 -8.83 9.26
C PHE A 209 14.98 -7.89 8.21
N SER A 210 15.36 -8.13 6.97
CA SER A 210 14.68 -7.51 5.83
C SER A 210 14.68 -8.43 4.62
N MET A 211 13.62 -8.35 3.82
CA MET A 211 13.45 -9.11 2.59
C MET A 211 12.86 -8.21 1.51
N LEU A 212 13.44 -8.24 0.32
CA LEU A 212 12.96 -7.50 -0.84
C LEU A 212 11.97 -8.38 -1.63
N PHE A 213 10.88 -7.78 -2.06
CA PHE A 213 9.88 -8.34 -2.96
C PHE A 213 9.83 -7.46 -4.19
N THR A 214 9.88 -8.06 -5.35
CA THR A 214 10.06 -7.33 -6.62
C THR A 214 8.87 -7.49 -7.56
N GLY A 215 7.93 -8.40 -7.26
CA GLY A 215 6.98 -8.84 -8.27
C GLY A 215 7.75 -9.22 -9.53
N ASP A 216 7.23 -8.85 -10.68
CA ASP A 216 7.84 -9.11 -11.99
C ASP A 216 8.60 -7.89 -12.53
N ALA A 217 9.18 -7.08 -11.65
CA ALA A 217 10.00 -5.94 -12.04
C ALA A 217 11.07 -6.37 -13.06
N GLU A 218 11.10 -5.71 -14.21
CA GLU A 218 12.03 -5.97 -15.29
C GLU A 218 13.08 -4.84 -15.39
N LEU A 219 13.94 -4.97 -16.38
CA LEU A 219 15.12 -4.11 -16.58
C LEU A 219 14.83 -2.60 -16.54
N GLN A 220 13.65 -2.15 -17.00
CA GLN A 220 13.31 -0.72 -17.03
C GLN A 220 13.09 -0.20 -15.61
N GLU A 221 12.32 -0.90 -14.81
CA GLU A 221 12.04 -0.58 -13.42
C GLU A 221 13.29 -0.75 -12.54
N GLU A 222 14.02 -1.86 -12.70
CA GLU A 222 15.28 -2.10 -11.99
C GLU A 222 16.31 -0.98 -12.22
N LYS A 223 16.46 -0.51 -13.47
CA LYS A 223 17.37 0.61 -13.77
C LYS A 223 16.94 1.92 -13.12
N LYS A 224 15.64 2.14 -12.94
CA LYS A 224 15.15 3.34 -12.26
C LYS A 224 15.36 3.22 -10.77
N LEU A 225 15.09 2.06 -10.15
CA LEU A 225 15.37 1.77 -8.74
C LEU A 225 16.82 1.99 -8.31
N ILE A 226 17.79 1.66 -9.20
CA ILE A 226 19.22 1.82 -8.89
C ILE A 226 19.67 3.29 -8.94
N LYS A 227 18.92 4.16 -9.61
CA LYS A 227 19.27 5.57 -9.78
C LYS A 227 18.71 6.49 -8.71
N GLU A 228 17.68 6.03 -8.02
CA GLU A 228 17.02 6.76 -6.92
C GLU A 228 17.55 6.33 -5.55
#